data_0a04748ec445fb4a2f32aafe5d87da2e
#
_entry.id   0a04748ec445fb4a2f32aafe5d87da2e
#
_cell.length_a   1.000
_cell.length_b   1.000
_cell.length_c   1.000
_cell.angle_alpha   90.00
_cell.angle_beta   90.00
_cell.angle_gamma   90.00
#
_symmetry.space_group_name_H-M   'P 1'
#
loop_
_entity.id
_entity.type
_entity.pdbx_description
1 polymer ?
#
loop_
_entity_poly.entity_id
_entity_poly.type
_entity_poly.pdbx_seq_one_letter_code
_entity_poly.pdbx_strand_id
1 'polypeptide(L)'
;QAGMAAVIHPTGTGKSLIAFKLVEEHPLNHFLWLSPSEYIYQTQLENLNMKFPNIQFMSYSRLMKNEDNIETLHPDYIILDEFHRCGAQEWGKSVRKLLDTYPDVKRLGLSATNIRYLDNQRNMAEEIFNGKIASEMTLGEAIAREILPEPKYVIAMYSYQKQLEQLKKRIQTLSNQGLITENQKLLEQLRRALEHADGLELVFKKHMTKKNGKYIVFCSDKEHMDEMKEQVGTWFRQVDPSTHVYTAFYSDAATGREFNAFKKDDT
;
A
#
# COMPACT_ATOMS: atom_id res chain seq x y z
N GLN A 1 -23.09 -17.01 18.08
CA GLN A 1 -22.59 -15.78 17.42
C GLN A 1 -21.50 -16.21 16.45
N ALA A 2 -21.65 -15.86 15.17
CA ALA A 2 -20.62 -16.11 14.18
C ALA A 2 -19.29 -15.54 14.68
N GLY A 3 -18.23 -16.36 14.65
CA GLY A 3 -16.89 -15.91 15.03
C GLY A 3 -16.40 -14.89 14.02
N MET A 4 -16.29 -13.62 14.41
CA MET A 4 -15.73 -12.57 13.58
C MET A 4 -14.74 -11.75 14.39
N ALA A 5 -13.60 -11.41 13.80
CA ALA A 5 -12.62 -10.54 14.42
C ALA A 5 -11.67 -9.91 13.40
N ALA A 6 -11.10 -8.78 13.76
CA ALA A 6 -10.04 -8.12 13.00
C ALA A 6 -8.69 -8.21 13.71
N VAL A 7 -7.61 -8.29 12.95
CA VAL A 7 -6.22 -8.10 13.39
C VAL A 7 -5.70 -6.83 12.75
N ILE A 8 -5.30 -5.86 13.57
CA ILE A 8 -4.85 -4.54 13.14
C ILE A 8 -3.39 -4.36 13.57
N HIS A 9 -2.49 -4.72 12.69
CA HIS A 9 -1.04 -4.67 12.93
C HIS A 9 -0.33 -3.96 11.79
N PRO A 10 0.78 -3.27 12.01
CA PRO A 10 1.57 -2.64 10.97
C PRO A 10 2.01 -3.63 9.88
N THR A 11 2.31 -3.12 8.69
CA THR A 11 2.88 -3.94 7.62
C THR A 11 4.23 -4.50 8.05
N GLY A 12 4.50 -5.78 7.72
CA GLY A 12 5.74 -6.45 8.10
C GLY A 12 5.72 -7.19 9.45
N THR A 13 4.63 -7.10 10.23
CA THR A 13 4.51 -7.77 11.54
C THR A 13 3.98 -9.21 11.50
N GLY A 14 3.77 -9.77 10.30
CA GLY A 14 3.33 -11.16 10.15
C GLY A 14 1.82 -11.40 10.23
N LYS A 15 0.96 -10.41 9.92
CA LYS A 15 -0.51 -10.58 9.89
C LYS A 15 -0.97 -11.82 9.13
N SER A 16 -0.41 -12.04 7.94
CA SER A 16 -0.77 -13.19 7.10
C SER A 16 -0.39 -14.52 7.74
N LEU A 17 0.67 -14.58 8.55
CA LEU A 17 1.06 -15.77 9.29
C LEU A 17 -0.01 -16.18 10.31
N ILE A 18 -0.66 -15.19 10.95
CA ILE A 18 -1.78 -15.46 11.88
C ILE A 18 -2.92 -16.16 11.13
N ALA A 19 -3.25 -15.66 9.93
CA ALA A 19 -4.30 -16.26 9.13
C ALA A 19 -3.91 -17.66 8.59
N PHE A 20 -2.67 -17.87 8.14
CA PHE A 20 -2.20 -19.18 7.73
C PHE A 20 -2.21 -20.16 8.89
N LYS A 21 -1.87 -19.71 10.11
CA LYS A 21 -1.96 -20.55 11.30
C LYS A 21 -3.40 -20.99 11.59
N LEU A 22 -4.37 -20.09 11.45
CA LEU A 22 -5.79 -20.43 11.56
C LEU A 22 -6.20 -21.49 10.53
N VAL A 23 -5.70 -21.41 9.29
CA VAL A 23 -5.98 -22.40 8.25
C VAL A 23 -5.38 -23.77 8.59
N GLU A 24 -4.15 -23.81 9.11
CA GLU A 24 -3.52 -25.06 9.58
C GLU A 24 -4.31 -25.75 10.68
N GLU A 25 -4.87 -25.00 11.61
CA GLU A 25 -5.66 -25.51 12.72
C GLU A 25 -7.03 -26.04 12.29
N HIS A 26 -7.47 -25.67 11.07
CA HIS A 26 -8.77 -26.06 10.51
C HIS A 26 -8.64 -26.69 9.11
N PRO A 27 -7.94 -27.84 8.97
CA PRO A 27 -7.59 -28.41 7.66
C PRO A 27 -8.79 -28.95 6.86
N LEU A 28 -9.91 -29.20 7.52
CA LEU A 28 -11.15 -29.72 6.89
C LEU A 28 -12.10 -28.62 6.46
N ASN A 29 -11.84 -27.36 6.82
CA ASN A 29 -12.68 -26.23 6.48
C ASN A 29 -12.21 -25.55 5.20
N HIS A 30 -13.15 -25.03 4.43
CA HIS A 30 -12.90 -24.25 3.22
C HIS A 30 -12.76 -22.77 3.55
N PHE A 31 -11.63 -22.18 3.15
CA PHE A 31 -11.32 -20.77 3.36
C PHE A 31 -11.42 -20.00 2.05
N LEU A 32 -12.21 -18.93 2.04
CA LEU A 32 -12.16 -17.92 0.99
C LEU A 32 -11.30 -16.77 1.46
N TRP A 33 -10.13 -16.56 0.81
CA TRP A 33 -9.22 -15.47 1.14
C TRP A 33 -9.29 -14.39 0.07
N LEU A 34 -9.80 -13.22 0.43
CA LEU A 34 -9.87 -12.05 -0.43
C LEU A 34 -8.70 -11.11 -0.14
N SER A 35 -8.01 -10.68 -1.19
CA SER A 35 -6.90 -9.71 -1.11
C SER A 35 -6.97 -8.68 -2.24
N PRO A 36 -6.23 -7.56 -2.14
CA PRO A 36 -6.18 -6.57 -3.22
C PRO A 36 -5.60 -7.11 -4.53
N SER A 37 -4.72 -8.10 -4.46
CA SER A 37 -4.01 -8.67 -5.62
C SER A 37 -3.67 -10.14 -5.40
N GLU A 38 -3.81 -10.95 -6.44
CA GLU A 38 -3.42 -12.36 -6.43
C GLU A 38 -1.91 -12.54 -6.22
N TYR A 39 -1.11 -11.61 -6.70
CA TYR A 39 0.33 -11.64 -6.55
C TYR A 39 0.81 -11.61 -5.09
N ILE A 40 0.08 -10.91 -4.21
CA ILE A 40 0.45 -10.76 -2.79
C ILE A 40 0.49 -12.13 -2.10
N TYR A 41 -0.57 -12.92 -2.21
CA TYR A 41 -0.63 -14.22 -1.54
C TYR A 41 0.28 -15.27 -2.20
N GLN A 42 0.42 -15.25 -3.53
CA GLN A 42 1.36 -16.14 -4.22
C GLN A 42 2.78 -15.96 -3.71
N THR A 43 3.23 -14.71 -3.60
CA THR A 43 4.54 -14.38 -3.04
C THR A 43 4.68 -14.84 -1.58
N GLN A 44 3.63 -14.70 -0.78
CA GLN A 44 3.66 -15.15 0.61
C GLN A 44 3.78 -16.68 0.72
N LEU A 45 3.03 -17.42 -0.09
CA LEU A 45 3.11 -18.88 -0.13
C LEU A 45 4.49 -19.37 -0.60
N GLU A 46 5.04 -18.76 -1.64
CA GLU A 46 6.39 -19.06 -2.12
C GLU A 46 7.45 -18.84 -1.03
N ASN A 47 7.38 -17.69 -0.34
CA ASN A 47 8.32 -17.34 0.72
C ASN A 47 8.25 -18.30 1.92
N LEU A 48 7.05 -18.81 2.23
CA LEU A 48 6.83 -19.71 3.35
C LEU A 48 7.05 -21.20 2.97
N ASN A 49 7.20 -21.50 1.68
CA ASN A 49 7.22 -22.86 1.14
C ASN A 49 6.04 -23.70 1.64
N MET A 50 4.85 -23.10 1.75
CA MET A 50 3.64 -23.70 2.27
C MET A 50 2.61 -23.91 1.15
N LYS A 51 1.79 -24.95 1.31
CA LYS A 51 0.66 -25.23 0.40
C LYS A 51 -0.59 -25.45 1.23
N PHE A 52 -1.65 -24.73 0.89
CA PHE A 52 -2.95 -24.83 1.55
C PHE A 52 -4.02 -25.22 0.51
N PRO A 53 -4.33 -26.51 0.37
CA PRO A 53 -5.30 -26.97 -0.62
C PRO A 53 -6.74 -26.55 -0.29
N ASN A 54 -6.99 -26.16 0.95
CA ASN A 54 -8.28 -25.74 1.46
C ASN A 54 -8.49 -24.22 1.43
N ILE A 55 -7.60 -23.46 0.79
CA ILE A 55 -7.78 -22.00 0.56
C ILE A 55 -8.13 -21.75 -0.90
N GLN A 56 -9.23 -21.06 -1.12
CA GLN A 56 -9.55 -20.41 -2.38
C GLN A 56 -9.14 -18.95 -2.30
N PHE A 57 -8.08 -18.57 -3.01
CA PHE A 57 -7.65 -17.18 -3.11
C PHE A 57 -8.39 -16.45 -4.23
N MET A 58 -8.82 -15.22 -3.95
CA MET A 58 -9.49 -14.37 -4.91
C MET A 58 -9.14 -12.90 -4.66
N SER A 59 -8.92 -12.12 -5.73
CA SER A 59 -8.81 -10.67 -5.58
C SER A 59 -10.19 -10.02 -5.43
N TYR A 60 -10.27 -8.86 -4.74
CA TYR A 60 -11.51 -8.09 -4.66
C TYR A 60 -12.06 -7.74 -6.04
N SER A 61 -11.19 -7.44 -7.00
CA SER A 61 -11.59 -7.19 -8.40
C SER A 61 -12.19 -8.41 -9.08
N ARG A 62 -11.71 -9.61 -8.75
CA ARG A 62 -12.27 -10.87 -9.28
C ARG A 62 -13.62 -11.17 -8.65
N LEU A 63 -13.78 -10.93 -7.34
CA LEU A 63 -15.08 -11.06 -6.67
C LEU A 63 -16.12 -10.17 -7.34
N MET A 64 -15.79 -8.90 -7.58
CA MET A 64 -16.66 -7.94 -8.24
C MET A 64 -17.10 -8.40 -9.65
N LYS A 65 -16.16 -8.96 -10.42
CA LYS A 65 -16.47 -9.47 -11.78
C LYS A 65 -17.32 -10.75 -11.77
N ASN A 66 -17.38 -11.47 -10.67
CA ASN A 66 -18.07 -12.75 -10.51
C ASN A 66 -19.19 -12.69 -9.46
N GLU A 67 -19.82 -11.54 -9.28
CA GLU A 67 -20.87 -11.34 -8.27
C GLU A 67 -22.05 -12.30 -8.41
N ASP A 68 -22.35 -12.76 -9.63
CA ASP A 68 -23.43 -13.71 -9.90
C ASP A 68 -23.12 -15.13 -9.39
N ASN A 69 -21.86 -15.43 -9.13
CA ASN A 69 -21.41 -16.74 -8.68
C ASN A 69 -21.07 -16.78 -7.17
N ILE A 70 -21.38 -15.74 -6.42
CA ILE A 70 -21.08 -15.70 -4.98
C ILE A 70 -21.73 -16.85 -4.25
N GLU A 71 -22.96 -17.22 -4.59
CA GLU A 71 -23.72 -18.31 -3.97
C GLU A 71 -23.08 -19.71 -4.14
N THR A 72 -22.15 -19.86 -5.07
CA THR A 72 -21.46 -21.14 -5.32
C THR A 72 -20.16 -21.30 -4.54
N LEU A 73 -19.72 -20.29 -3.79
CA LEU A 73 -18.42 -20.30 -3.09
C LEU A 73 -18.39 -21.18 -1.83
N HIS A 74 -19.50 -21.26 -1.10
CA HIS A 74 -19.68 -22.09 0.11
C HIS A 74 -18.49 -22.09 1.09
N PRO A 75 -17.96 -20.95 1.52
CA PRO A 75 -16.83 -20.92 2.46
C PRO A 75 -17.29 -21.23 3.89
N ASP A 76 -16.44 -21.90 4.68
CA ASP A 76 -16.59 -22.00 6.14
C ASP A 76 -15.98 -20.78 6.84
N TYR A 77 -14.95 -20.19 6.22
CA TYR A 77 -14.25 -19.00 6.69
C TYR A 77 -14.02 -18.01 5.56
N ILE A 78 -14.18 -16.72 5.86
CA ILE A 78 -13.82 -15.62 4.96
C ILE A 78 -12.68 -14.82 5.60
N ILE A 79 -11.54 -14.72 4.90
CA ILE A 79 -10.41 -13.86 5.27
C ILE A 79 -10.42 -12.63 4.36
N LEU A 80 -10.47 -11.45 4.97
CA LEU A 80 -10.43 -10.16 4.29
C LEU A 80 -9.08 -9.48 4.54
N ASP A 81 -8.15 -9.64 3.60
CA ASP A 81 -6.82 -9.02 3.68
C ASP A 81 -6.88 -7.57 3.18
N GLU A 82 -6.23 -6.65 3.93
CA GLU A 82 -6.34 -5.21 3.74
C GLU A 82 -7.81 -4.73 3.75
N PHE A 83 -8.59 -5.19 4.74
CA PHE A 83 -10.04 -4.98 4.82
C PHE A 83 -10.45 -3.49 4.85
N HIS A 84 -9.56 -2.56 5.18
CA HIS A 84 -9.83 -1.13 5.05
C HIS A 84 -10.22 -0.73 3.63
N ARG A 85 -9.82 -1.51 2.62
CA ARG A 85 -10.19 -1.31 1.21
C ARG A 85 -11.62 -1.72 0.89
N CYS A 86 -12.26 -2.54 1.72
CA CYS A 86 -13.65 -2.96 1.53
C CYS A 86 -14.65 -1.80 1.66
N GLY A 87 -14.23 -0.64 2.16
CA GLY A 87 -15.02 0.58 2.13
C GLY A 87 -15.10 1.27 0.77
N ALA A 88 -14.32 0.86 -0.24
CA ALA A 88 -14.39 1.43 -1.59
C ALA A 88 -15.77 1.21 -2.21
N GLN A 89 -16.24 2.20 -2.99
CA GLN A 89 -17.61 2.21 -3.52
C GLN A 89 -17.96 0.96 -4.35
N GLU A 90 -17.01 0.52 -5.18
CA GLU A 90 -17.19 -0.65 -6.06
C GLU A 90 -16.98 -1.98 -5.30
N TRP A 91 -15.79 -2.16 -4.71
CA TRP A 91 -15.45 -3.40 -4.00
C TRP A 91 -16.30 -3.64 -2.77
N GLY A 92 -16.69 -2.56 -2.09
CA GLY A 92 -17.53 -2.65 -0.89
C GLY A 92 -18.92 -3.23 -1.15
N LYS A 93 -19.48 -3.02 -2.35
CA LYS A 93 -20.78 -3.62 -2.73
C LYS A 93 -20.66 -5.13 -2.84
N SER A 94 -19.67 -5.64 -3.56
CA SER A 94 -19.46 -7.07 -3.77
C SER A 94 -19.09 -7.78 -2.47
N VAL A 95 -18.27 -7.15 -1.61
CA VAL A 95 -17.95 -7.69 -0.29
C VAL A 95 -19.20 -7.74 0.60
N ARG A 96 -20.02 -6.69 0.63
CA ARG A 96 -21.29 -6.72 1.38
C ARG A 96 -22.21 -7.84 0.89
N LYS A 97 -22.40 -7.95 -0.44
CA LYS A 97 -23.18 -9.04 -1.03
C LYS A 97 -22.68 -10.42 -0.59
N LEU A 98 -21.36 -10.63 -0.58
CA LEU A 98 -20.76 -11.87 -0.09
C LEU A 98 -21.08 -12.11 1.40
N LEU A 99 -20.91 -11.08 2.24
CA LEU A 99 -21.15 -11.18 3.67
C LEU A 99 -22.64 -11.37 4.01
N ASP A 100 -23.53 -10.80 3.22
CA ASP A 100 -24.99 -10.97 3.34
C ASP A 100 -25.46 -12.36 2.85
N THR A 101 -24.79 -12.90 1.82
CA THR A 101 -25.03 -14.27 1.34
C THR A 101 -24.62 -15.31 2.38
N TYR A 102 -23.56 -15.02 3.15
CA TYR A 102 -23.00 -15.93 4.16
C TYR A 102 -22.95 -15.30 5.56
N PRO A 103 -24.09 -14.96 6.18
CA PRO A 103 -24.14 -14.19 7.42
C PRO A 103 -23.50 -14.90 8.61
N ASP A 104 -23.58 -16.24 8.65
CA ASP A 104 -23.10 -17.07 9.76
C ASP A 104 -21.66 -17.60 9.57
N VAL A 105 -21.03 -17.29 8.43
CA VAL A 105 -19.65 -17.71 8.16
C VAL A 105 -18.67 -16.95 9.04
N LYS A 106 -17.66 -17.65 9.56
CA LYS A 106 -16.60 -17.05 10.37
C LYS A 106 -15.75 -16.10 9.54
N ARG A 107 -15.36 -14.95 10.13
CA ARG A 107 -14.68 -13.86 9.41
C ARG A 107 -13.43 -13.42 10.14
N LEU A 108 -12.33 -13.32 9.41
CA LEU A 108 -11.07 -12.74 9.88
C LEU A 108 -10.68 -11.57 8.99
N GLY A 109 -10.48 -10.39 9.58
CA GLY A 109 -9.94 -9.22 8.91
C GLY A 109 -8.47 -9.01 9.23
N LEU A 110 -7.67 -8.70 8.22
CA LEU A 110 -6.26 -8.34 8.37
C LEU A 110 -6.06 -6.94 7.79
N SER A 111 -5.47 -6.02 8.54
CA SER A 111 -5.14 -4.69 8.02
C SER A 111 -4.05 -4.01 8.84
N ALA A 112 -3.39 -3.03 8.26
CA ALA A 112 -2.50 -2.12 8.99
C ALA A 112 -3.28 -0.98 9.67
N THR A 113 -4.51 -0.72 9.24
CA THR A 113 -5.39 0.31 9.81
C THR A 113 -6.86 -0.13 9.71
N ASN A 114 -7.66 0.25 10.70
CA ASN A 114 -9.11 0.11 10.66
C ASN A 114 -9.80 1.32 10.01
N ILE A 115 -9.08 2.43 9.86
CA ILE A 115 -9.63 3.70 9.36
C ILE A 115 -9.37 3.84 7.86
N ARG A 116 -10.43 4.16 7.12
CA ARG A 116 -10.35 4.56 5.73
C ARG A 116 -10.29 6.08 5.62
N TYR A 117 -9.08 6.63 5.56
CA TYR A 117 -8.86 8.09 5.57
C TYR A 117 -9.42 8.82 4.34
N LEU A 118 -9.51 8.15 3.20
CA LEU A 118 -9.99 8.73 1.93
C LEU A 118 -11.52 8.91 1.87
N ASP A 119 -12.25 8.43 2.89
CA ASP A 119 -13.71 8.33 2.87
C ASP A 119 -14.28 8.70 4.24
N ASN A 120 -14.17 9.98 4.61
CA ASN A 120 -14.66 10.54 5.88
C ASN A 120 -14.22 9.77 7.12
N GLN A 121 -13.01 9.20 7.11
CA GLN A 121 -12.45 8.44 8.24
C GLN A 121 -13.34 7.28 8.73
N ARG A 122 -14.00 6.58 7.82
CA ARG A 122 -14.86 5.44 8.15
C ARG A 122 -14.06 4.36 8.89
N ASN A 123 -14.64 3.84 9.96
CA ASN A 123 -14.07 2.74 10.72
C ASN A 123 -14.56 1.40 10.15
N MET A 124 -13.71 0.75 9.36
CA MET A 124 -14.05 -0.51 8.69
C MET A 124 -14.11 -1.70 9.65
N ALA A 125 -13.46 -1.63 10.81
CA ALA A 125 -13.61 -2.65 11.84
C ALA A 125 -15.01 -2.64 12.46
N GLU A 126 -15.59 -1.46 12.68
CA GLU A 126 -16.99 -1.33 13.12
C GLU A 126 -17.96 -1.84 12.06
N GLU A 127 -17.77 -1.46 10.80
CA GLU A 127 -18.71 -1.78 9.73
C GLU A 127 -18.74 -3.28 9.35
N ILE A 128 -17.61 -3.98 9.42
CA ILE A 128 -17.47 -5.37 8.95
C ILE A 128 -17.45 -6.36 10.11
N PHE A 129 -16.86 -5.99 11.24
CA PHE A 129 -16.60 -6.87 12.37
C PHE A 129 -17.32 -6.45 13.65
N ASN A 130 -18.21 -5.45 13.60
CA ASN A 130 -18.92 -4.89 14.77
C ASN A 130 -17.94 -4.47 15.88
N GLY A 131 -16.82 -3.86 15.51
CA GLY A 131 -15.76 -3.43 16.42
C GLY A 131 -14.98 -4.54 17.12
N LYS A 132 -15.16 -5.82 16.73
CA LYS A 132 -14.44 -6.93 17.34
C LYS A 132 -13.02 -7.01 16.83
N ILE A 133 -12.06 -6.59 17.64
CA ILE A 133 -10.64 -6.63 17.37
C ILE A 133 -10.04 -7.74 18.24
N ALA A 134 -9.47 -8.78 17.59
CA ALA A 134 -8.81 -9.87 18.27
C ALA A 134 -7.40 -9.51 18.72
N SER A 135 -6.72 -8.68 17.94
CA SER A 135 -5.37 -8.20 18.23
C SER A 135 -5.11 -6.87 17.53
N GLU A 136 -4.54 -5.94 18.29
CA GLU A 136 -4.12 -4.64 17.79
C GLU A 136 -2.68 -4.36 18.22
N MET A 137 -1.90 -3.78 17.32
CA MET A 137 -0.52 -3.35 17.57
C MET A 137 -0.28 -2.04 16.82
N THR A 138 0.24 -1.06 17.50
CA THR A 138 0.68 0.20 16.88
C THR A 138 2.08 0.05 16.27
N LEU A 139 2.44 0.98 15.37
CA LEU A 139 3.81 1.03 14.83
C LEU A 139 4.84 1.24 15.94
N GLY A 140 4.54 2.11 16.92
CA GLY A 140 5.42 2.35 18.07
C GLY A 140 5.64 1.11 18.91
N GLU A 141 4.60 0.31 19.16
CA GLU A 141 4.72 -0.97 19.86
C GLU A 141 5.54 -1.99 19.07
N ALA A 142 5.34 -2.07 17.75
CA ALA A 142 6.10 -2.99 16.91
C ALA A 142 7.60 -2.66 16.91
N ILE A 143 7.94 -1.37 16.94
CA ILE A 143 9.32 -0.89 17.06
C ILE A 143 9.86 -1.17 18.47
N ALA A 144 9.12 -0.82 19.52
CA ALA A 144 9.53 -1.03 20.91
C ALA A 144 9.74 -2.52 21.26
N ARG A 145 9.04 -3.42 20.56
CA ARG A 145 9.18 -4.88 20.67
C ARG A 145 10.24 -5.46 19.72
N GLU A 146 10.97 -4.63 19.00
CA GLU A 146 11.99 -5.03 18.01
C GLU A 146 11.46 -5.92 16.88
N ILE A 147 10.13 -5.91 16.64
CA ILE A 147 9.49 -6.62 15.52
C ILE A 147 9.77 -5.90 14.20
N LEU A 148 9.76 -4.57 14.26
CA LEU A 148 10.09 -3.71 13.12
C LEU A 148 11.30 -2.83 13.47
N PRO A 149 12.19 -2.56 12.51
CA PRO A 149 13.30 -1.64 12.73
C PRO A 149 12.78 -0.21 12.93
N GLU A 150 13.56 0.58 13.68
CA GLU A 150 13.27 2.00 13.83
C GLU A 150 13.43 2.72 12.48
N PRO A 151 12.35 3.38 11.97
CA PRO A 151 12.42 4.10 10.70
C PRO A 151 13.15 5.42 10.87
N LYS A 152 14.05 5.73 9.93
CA LYS A 152 14.65 7.04 9.81
C LYS A 152 13.88 7.87 8.81
N TYR A 153 13.13 8.86 9.29
CA TYR A 153 12.42 9.79 8.43
C TYR A 153 13.35 10.94 8.01
N VAL A 154 13.44 11.15 6.71
CA VAL A 154 14.10 12.33 6.14
C VAL A 154 13.05 13.04 5.29
N ILE A 155 12.67 14.25 5.69
CA ILE A 155 11.73 15.09 4.95
C ILE A 155 12.55 16.06 4.13
N ALA A 156 12.43 15.98 2.80
CA ALA A 156 13.04 16.91 1.88
C ALA A 156 11.95 17.59 1.04
N MET A 157 12.04 18.89 0.91
CA MET A 157 11.16 19.67 0.00
C MET A 157 11.80 19.69 -1.38
N TYR A 158 11.36 18.75 -2.22
CA TYR A 158 11.86 18.57 -3.57
C TYR A 158 10.82 18.95 -4.61
N SER A 159 11.29 19.55 -5.72
CA SER A 159 10.48 19.78 -6.94
C SER A 159 9.35 20.79 -6.87
N TYR A 160 9.43 21.80 -6.00
CA TYR A 160 8.51 22.94 -6.08
C TYR A 160 8.78 23.88 -7.25
N GLN A 161 9.89 23.75 -7.96
CA GLN A 161 10.18 24.61 -9.12
C GLN A 161 9.12 24.47 -10.21
N LYS A 162 8.74 23.23 -10.56
CA LYS A 162 7.68 22.97 -11.56
C LYS A 162 6.33 23.52 -11.08
N GLN A 163 6.02 23.32 -9.80
CA GLN A 163 4.80 23.88 -9.17
C GLN A 163 4.84 25.42 -9.12
N LEU A 164 6.00 25.99 -8.83
CA LEU A 164 6.20 27.45 -8.84
C LEU A 164 5.97 28.04 -10.22
N GLU A 165 6.45 27.39 -11.28
CA GLU A 165 6.22 27.80 -12.66
C GLU A 165 4.75 27.64 -13.08
N GLN A 166 4.11 26.53 -12.71
CA GLN A 166 2.68 26.32 -12.94
C GLN A 166 1.83 27.37 -12.22
N LEU A 167 2.18 27.69 -10.97
CA LEU A 167 1.49 28.72 -10.20
C LEU A 167 1.68 30.11 -10.81
N LYS A 168 2.89 30.44 -11.28
CA LYS A 168 3.15 31.68 -12.02
C LYS A 168 2.30 31.79 -13.28
N LYS A 169 2.23 30.73 -14.10
CA LYS A 169 1.39 30.70 -15.31
C LYS A 169 -0.09 30.86 -14.95
N ARG A 170 -0.56 30.17 -13.91
CA ARG A 170 -1.94 30.29 -13.44
C ARG A 170 -2.30 31.70 -13.00
N ILE A 171 -1.42 32.38 -12.25
CA ILE A 171 -1.65 33.76 -11.83
C ILE A 171 -1.81 34.72 -13.03
N GLN A 172 -1.04 34.49 -14.12
CA GLN A 172 -1.13 35.31 -15.34
C GLN A 172 -2.48 35.14 -16.08
N THR A 173 -3.18 34.02 -15.89
CA THR A 173 -4.47 33.72 -16.54
C THR A 173 -5.68 34.10 -15.69
N LEU A 174 -5.49 34.50 -14.43
CA LEU A 174 -6.59 34.85 -13.53
C LEU A 174 -7.07 36.29 -13.76
N SER A 175 -8.37 36.49 -13.80
CA SER A 175 -9.02 37.82 -13.92
C SER A 175 -9.54 38.34 -12.58
N ASN A 176 -9.66 37.49 -11.55
CA ASN A 176 -10.17 37.87 -10.24
C ASN A 176 -9.05 38.33 -9.31
N GLN A 177 -9.13 39.59 -8.85
CA GLN A 177 -8.11 40.20 -8.01
C GLN A 177 -7.89 39.50 -6.66
N GLY A 178 -8.96 38.98 -6.04
CA GLY A 178 -8.87 38.21 -4.77
C GLY A 178 -8.08 36.92 -4.95
N LEU A 179 -8.37 36.16 -6.01
CA LEU A 179 -7.65 34.93 -6.35
C LEU A 179 -6.20 35.19 -6.75
N ILE A 180 -5.93 36.31 -7.42
CA ILE A 180 -4.56 36.74 -7.76
C ILE A 180 -3.77 36.95 -6.48
N THR A 181 -4.30 37.72 -5.52
CA THR A 181 -3.63 38.04 -4.25
C THR A 181 -3.35 36.78 -3.43
N GLU A 182 -4.30 35.86 -3.36
CA GLU A 182 -4.14 34.59 -2.64
C GLU A 182 -3.05 33.72 -3.27
N ASN A 183 -3.07 33.55 -4.59
CA ASN A 183 -2.06 32.78 -5.30
C ASN A 183 -0.67 33.45 -5.27
N GLN A 184 -0.59 34.78 -5.21
CA GLN A 184 0.67 35.50 -5.02
C GLN A 184 1.28 35.26 -3.64
N LYS A 185 0.47 35.19 -2.57
CA LYS A 185 0.94 34.81 -1.24
C LYS A 185 1.48 33.39 -1.21
N LEU A 186 0.78 32.46 -1.85
CA LEU A 186 1.22 31.07 -1.98
C LEU A 186 2.54 30.96 -2.77
N LEU A 187 2.67 31.74 -3.86
CA LEU A 187 3.89 31.81 -4.66
C LEU A 187 5.10 32.28 -3.83
N GLU A 188 4.91 33.30 -3.00
CA GLU A 188 5.97 33.83 -2.14
C GLU A 188 6.36 32.83 -1.03
N GLN A 189 5.39 32.12 -0.45
CA GLN A 189 5.67 31.06 0.52
C GLN A 189 6.46 29.91 -0.10
N LEU A 190 6.09 29.48 -1.31
CA LEU A 190 6.82 28.45 -2.05
C LEU A 190 8.24 28.90 -2.41
N ARG A 191 8.41 30.15 -2.81
CA ARG A 191 9.73 30.72 -3.13
C ARG A 191 10.65 30.69 -1.92
N ARG A 192 10.18 31.15 -0.75
CA ARG A 192 10.96 31.13 0.50
C ARG A 192 11.31 29.72 0.92
N ALA A 193 10.38 28.77 0.76
CA ALA A 193 10.63 27.36 1.07
C ALA A 193 11.73 26.76 0.17
N LEU A 194 11.78 27.15 -1.11
CA LEU A 194 12.80 26.69 -2.07
C LEU A 194 14.19 27.31 -1.81
N GLU A 195 14.25 28.55 -1.37
CA GLU A 195 15.52 29.23 -1.03
C GLU A 195 16.28 28.54 0.10
N HIS A 196 15.58 27.79 0.97
CA HIS A 196 16.15 27.09 2.12
C HIS A 196 16.16 25.56 1.98
N ALA A 197 15.69 25.02 0.85
CA ALA A 197 15.64 23.59 0.64
C ALA A 197 16.94 23.03 0.05
N ASP A 198 17.52 22.04 0.69
CA ASP A 198 18.55 21.21 0.08
C ASP A 198 17.96 20.50 -1.16
N GLY A 199 18.69 20.50 -2.27
CA GLY A 199 18.29 19.74 -3.46
C GLY A 199 18.24 18.24 -3.12
N LEU A 200 17.36 17.49 -3.81
CA LEU A 200 17.19 16.05 -3.57
C LEU A 200 18.52 15.28 -3.70
N GLU A 201 19.38 15.70 -4.61
CA GLU A 201 20.72 15.12 -4.78
C GLU A 201 21.57 15.22 -3.49
N LEU A 202 21.52 16.35 -2.79
CA LEU A 202 22.23 16.54 -1.52
C LEU A 202 21.66 15.63 -0.42
N VAL A 203 20.33 15.47 -0.39
CA VAL A 203 19.65 14.56 0.54
C VAL A 203 20.09 13.12 0.27
N PHE A 204 20.15 12.71 -1.00
CA PHE A 204 20.66 11.39 -1.39
C PHE A 204 22.10 11.19 -0.95
N LYS A 205 23.01 12.10 -1.28
CA LYS A 205 24.42 12.04 -0.87
C LYS A 205 24.59 11.93 0.65
N LYS A 206 23.79 12.64 1.42
CA LYS A 206 23.86 12.68 2.88
C LYS A 206 23.30 11.42 3.55
N HIS A 207 22.25 10.84 3.03
CA HIS A 207 21.48 9.78 3.69
C HIS A 207 21.59 8.41 3.03
N MET A 208 21.90 8.34 1.72
CA MET A 208 22.04 7.09 0.99
C MET A 208 23.53 6.70 0.90
N THR A 209 24.08 6.29 2.01
CA THR A 209 25.53 5.99 2.15
C THR A 209 25.85 4.51 2.10
N LYS A 210 24.84 3.63 2.15
CA LYS A 210 25.05 2.18 2.11
C LYS A 210 25.23 1.70 0.67
N LYS A 211 26.31 0.97 0.42
CA LYS A 211 26.46 0.13 -0.78
C LYS A 211 25.61 -1.13 -0.62
N ASN A 212 25.18 -1.72 -1.72
CA ASN A 212 24.36 -2.95 -1.77
C ASN A 212 23.00 -2.80 -1.03
N GLY A 213 22.41 -1.61 -1.01
CA GLY A 213 21.09 -1.36 -0.43
C GLY A 213 19.96 -1.49 -1.45
N LYS A 214 18.82 -2.08 -1.05
CA LYS A 214 17.59 -2.08 -1.86
C LYS A 214 16.75 -0.86 -1.53
N TYR A 215 16.38 -0.10 -2.55
CA TYR A 215 15.62 1.14 -2.41
C TYR A 215 14.37 1.09 -3.28
N ILE A 216 13.29 1.68 -2.82
CA ILE A 216 12.04 1.81 -3.58
C ILE A 216 11.69 3.30 -3.67
N VAL A 217 11.48 3.77 -4.90
CA VAL A 217 11.07 5.14 -5.19
C VAL A 217 9.64 5.12 -5.72
N PHE A 218 8.74 5.84 -5.06
CA PHE A 218 7.35 5.97 -5.49
C PHE A 218 7.19 7.25 -6.30
N CYS A 219 6.60 7.13 -7.49
CA CYS A 219 6.30 8.23 -8.39
C CYS A 219 4.78 8.41 -8.53
N SER A 220 4.31 9.61 -8.83
CA SER A 220 2.88 9.92 -8.95
C SER A 220 2.22 9.24 -10.15
N ASP A 221 2.95 9.14 -11.25
CA ASP A 221 2.48 8.62 -12.53
C ASP A 221 3.67 8.13 -13.38
N LYS A 222 3.38 7.67 -14.60
CA LYS A 222 4.39 7.11 -15.50
C LYS A 222 5.38 8.17 -16.00
N GLU A 223 4.91 9.36 -16.32
CA GLU A 223 5.77 10.46 -16.78
C GLU A 223 6.79 10.84 -15.70
N HIS A 224 6.32 10.99 -14.45
CA HIS A 224 7.20 11.25 -13.32
C HIS A 224 8.17 10.07 -13.05
N MET A 225 7.73 8.83 -13.24
CA MET A 225 8.62 7.66 -13.12
C MET A 225 9.74 7.69 -14.17
N ASP A 226 9.41 8.01 -15.42
CA ASP A 226 10.40 8.07 -16.52
C ASP A 226 11.41 9.22 -16.29
N GLU A 227 10.95 10.40 -15.84
CA GLU A 227 11.83 11.50 -15.45
C GLU A 227 12.76 11.11 -14.29
N MET A 228 12.22 10.48 -13.25
CA MET A 228 12.99 10.13 -12.04
C MET A 228 13.95 8.97 -12.25
N LYS A 229 13.67 8.05 -13.17
CA LYS A 229 14.52 6.90 -13.47
C LYS A 229 15.95 7.28 -13.76
N GLU A 230 16.15 8.27 -14.63
CA GLU A 230 17.49 8.73 -15.02
C GLU A 230 18.18 9.50 -13.89
N GLN A 231 17.45 10.42 -13.25
CA GLN A 231 17.99 11.24 -12.17
C GLN A 231 18.39 10.40 -10.96
N VAL A 232 17.46 9.57 -10.48
CA VAL A 232 17.70 8.70 -9.32
C VAL A 232 18.82 7.70 -9.62
N GLY A 233 18.81 7.08 -10.80
CA GLY A 233 19.87 6.19 -11.22
C GLY A 233 21.25 6.87 -11.22
N THR A 234 21.32 8.12 -11.66
CA THR A 234 22.57 8.91 -11.63
C THR A 234 23.03 9.17 -10.20
N TRP A 235 22.14 9.57 -9.31
CA TRP A 235 22.48 9.83 -7.90
C TRP A 235 22.95 8.56 -7.17
N PHE A 236 22.25 7.44 -7.34
CA PHE A 236 22.64 6.18 -6.72
C PHE A 236 23.98 5.67 -7.23
N ARG A 237 24.27 5.77 -8.54
CA ARG A 237 25.57 5.38 -9.09
C ARG A 237 26.74 6.22 -8.59
N GLN A 238 26.50 7.42 -8.06
CA GLN A 238 27.54 8.19 -7.37
C GLN A 238 27.92 7.56 -6.02
N VAL A 239 26.98 6.86 -5.37
CA VAL A 239 27.22 6.14 -4.11
C VAL A 239 27.71 4.73 -4.37
N ASP A 240 27.06 4.06 -5.32
CA ASP A 240 27.37 2.69 -5.73
C ASP A 240 27.28 2.57 -7.26
N PRO A 241 28.43 2.47 -7.97
CA PRO A 241 28.47 2.32 -9.43
C PRO A 241 27.78 1.08 -9.97
N SER A 242 27.60 0.03 -9.15
CA SER A 242 26.93 -1.22 -9.53
C SER A 242 25.40 -1.14 -9.48
N THR A 243 24.83 0.01 -9.10
CA THR A 243 23.37 0.16 -8.94
C THR A 243 22.61 -0.14 -10.22
N HIS A 244 21.68 -1.08 -10.14
CA HIS A 244 20.67 -1.36 -11.16
C HIS A 244 19.37 -0.63 -10.86
N VAL A 245 18.68 -0.16 -11.89
CA VAL A 245 17.39 0.52 -11.77
C VAL A 245 16.31 -0.29 -12.47
N TYR A 246 15.35 -0.75 -11.70
CA TYR A 246 14.18 -1.48 -12.16
C TYR A 246 12.96 -0.54 -12.14
N THR A 247 12.04 -0.70 -13.09
CA THR A 247 10.82 0.10 -13.15
C THR A 247 9.59 -0.79 -13.12
N ALA A 248 8.58 -0.38 -12.36
CA ALA A 248 7.32 -1.10 -12.26
C ALA A 248 6.14 -0.11 -12.39
N PHE A 249 5.30 -0.33 -13.38
CA PHE A 249 4.07 0.43 -13.58
C PHE A 249 2.90 -0.54 -13.79
N TYR A 250 1.77 -0.29 -13.14
CA TYR A 250 0.66 -1.25 -13.04
C TYR A 250 0.10 -1.74 -14.40
N SER A 251 0.20 -0.94 -15.45
CA SER A 251 -0.27 -1.31 -16.79
C SER A 251 0.79 -1.98 -17.66
N ASP A 252 2.05 -2.06 -17.23
CA ASP A 252 3.13 -2.60 -18.02
C ASP A 252 3.24 -4.12 -17.84
N ALA A 253 3.18 -4.87 -18.93
CA ALA A 253 3.31 -6.34 -18.94
C ALA A 253 4.66 -6.83 -18.37
N ALA A 254 5.69 -5.99 -18.39
CA ALA A 254 7.02 -6.29 -17.86
C ALA A 254 7.13 -6.14 -16.33
N THR A 255 6.18 -5.49 -15.68
CA THR A 255 6.25 -5.15 -14.24
C THR A 255 6.56 -6.34 -13.34
N GLY A 256 5.96 -7.49 -13.58
CA GLY A 256 6.22 -8.69 -12.78
C GLY A 256 7.66 -9.21 -12.95
N ARG A 257 8.24 -9.13 -14.15
CA ARG A 257 9.63 -9.53 -14.43
C ARG A 257 10.62 -8.57 -13.79
N GLU A 258 10.41 -7.28 -13.93
CA GLU A 258 11.25 -6.23 -13.33
C GLU A 258 11.25 -6.34 -11.80
N PHE A 259 10.09 -6.55 -11.19
CA PHE A 259 9.98 -6.71 -9.75
C PHE A 259 10.66 -8.00 -9.23
N ASN A 260 10.55 -9.11 -9.97
CA ASN A 260 11.24 -10.34 -9.63
C ASN A 260 12.77 -10.22 -9.82
N ALA A 261 13.22 -9.49 -10.84
CA ALA A 261 14.62 -9.17 -11.01
C ALA A 261 15.16 -8.35 -9.83
N PHE A 262 14.46 -7.28 -9.44
CA PHE A 262 14.79 -6.46 -8.26
C PHE A 262 14.89 -7.29 -6.97
N LYS A 263 13.97 -8.25 -6.76
CA LYS A 263 14.02 -9.11 -5.56
C LYS A 263 15.27 -9.98 -5.50
N LYS A 264 15.71 -10.49 -6.66
CA LYS A 264 16.84 -11.42 -6.78
C LYS A 264 18.19 -10.72 -6.90
N ASP A 265 18.18 -9.43 -7.20
CA ASP A 265 19.40 -8.64 -7.32
C ASP A 265 19.93 -8.35 -5.91
N ASP A 266 21.10 -8.88 -5.61
CA ASP A 266 21.79 -8.71 -4.34
C ASP A 266 22.97 -7.72 -4.43
N THR A 267 23.08 -6.98 -5.57
CA THR A 267 24.11 -5.95 -5.81
C THR A 267 23.64 -4.55 -5.46
#